data_76131eea9e5d1d7b2e8823f943df5ba9
#
_entry.id   76131eea9e5d1d7b2e8823f943df5ba9
#
_cell.length_a   1.000
_cell.length_b   1.000
_cell.length_c   1.000
_cell.angle_alpha   90.00
_cell.angle_beta   90.00
_cell.angle_gamma   90.00
#
_symmetry.space_group_name_H-M   'P 1'
#
loop_
_entity.id
_entity.type
_entity.pdbx_description
1 polymer ?
#
loop_
_entity_poly.entity_id
_entity_poly.type
_entity_poly.pdbx_seq_one_letter_code
_entity_poly.pdbx_strand_id
1 'polypeptide(L)'
;MNALFSRNVAALSPSATLAVSAEAARLRREGVNVVDLGAGEPDFPTPKLVAEAGVRATQAGKTKYAANEGILELRAAVARRLSLLSGGRPVNADNIVVSNGAKQSVMNACFCLFGGREKVLIPSPAWTSYPQIVHVARATPVEVAGDPEWSLKVSVDELDREWDESVKGLIMNSPGNPTGAVYTLAELKAIAEWAKRKGVWIVADEIYRRIHYGDGVAPSFLDLPDDLLEQVVLVDGASKAYAMTGWRIGVALAPRELARTMAALQSHTTSGANTMAQWAAAEAFGNDLVQPEVEAMTAAFRLRRDYLVGRFRKELPGVEFVEPMGAFYLFFRVDDVFGKSVPNATEFCRRLIADEALALVPGAAFGDDRWVRLSYAASDEALRDGVDRLVRQFARLASEKADASKQKAG
;
A
#
# COMPACT_ATOMS: atom_id res chain seq x y z
N MET A 1 14.52 26.98 -9.18
CA MET A 1 14.73 25.57 -9.55
C MET A 1 16.24 25.36 -9.70
N ASN A 2 16.82 24.45 -8.93
CA ASN A 2 18.25 24.13 -9.05
C ASN A 2 18.48 23.43 -10.39
N ALA A 3 19.12 24.08 -11.34
CA ALA A 3 19.37 23.59 -12.71
C ALA A 3 20.31 22.38 -12.79
N LEU A 4 20.72 21.83 -11.64
CA LEU A 4 21.73 20.77 -11.52
C LEU A 4 21.15 19.34 -11.62
N PHE A 5 19.84 19.17 -11.47
CA PHE A 5 19.21 17.84 -11.47
C PHE A 5 18.24 17.66 -12.63
N SER A 6 18.04 16.41 -13.03
CA SER A 6 17.02 16.03 -14.03
C SER A 6 15.62 16.45 -13.54
N ARG A 7 14.79 17.01 -14.44
CA ARG A 7 13.46 17.55 -14.09
C ARG A 7 12.54 16.52 -13.42
N ASN A 8 12.59 15.28 -13.85
CA ASN A 8 11.79 14.18 -13.31
C ASN A 8 12.26 13.68 -11.92
N VAL A 9 13.43 14.12 -11.47
CA VAL A 9 13.96 13.78 -10.13
C VAL A 9 13.92 14.99 -9.20
N ALA A 10 14.05 16.20 -9.75
CA ALA A 10 14.06 17.44 -8.98
C ALA A 10 12.75 17.73 -8.22
N ALA A 11 11.63 17.12 -8.67
CA ALA A 11 10.32 17.26 -8.04
C ALA A 11 10.02 16.18 -6.97
N LEU A 12 10.92 15.20 -6.77
CA LEU A 12 10.69 14.12 -5.82
C LEU A 12 10.74 14.62 -4.38
N SER A 13 9.75 14.20 -3.60
CA SER A 13 9.69 14.45 -2.15
C SER A 13 10.11 13.20 -1.37
N PRO A 14 10.80 13.35 -0.23
CA PRO A 14 11.04 12.24 0.69
C PRO A 14 9.74 11.59 1.15
N SER A 15 9.78 10.30 1.49
CA SER A 15 8.61 9.58 1.99
C SER A 15 8.17 10.13 3.35
N ALA A 16 6.98 10.73 3.41
CA ALA A 16 6.41 11.28 4.64
C ALA A 16 6.22 10.19 5.72
N THR A 17 5.86 8.96 5.31
CA THR A 17 5.71 7.83 6.24
C THR A 17 7.04 7.46 6.90
N LEU A 18 8.15 7.45 6.14
CA LEU A 18 9.48 7.19 6.69
C LEU A 18 9.96 8.34 7.60
N ALA A 19 9.59 9.58 7.29
CA ALA A 19 9.93 10.73 8.14
C ALA A 19 9.28 10.64 9.52
N VAL A 20 8.02 10.22 9.60
CA VAL A 20 7.31 10.00 10.88
C VAL A 20 8.00 8.91 11.71
N SER A 21 8.30 7.76 11.10
CA SER A 21 8.99 6.66 11.80
C SER A 21 10.41 7.05 12.24
N ALA A 22 11.13 7.85 11.45
CA ALA A 22 12.45 8.37 11.82
C ALA A 22 12.38 9.31 13.02
N GLU A 23 11.36 10.17 13.09
CA GLU A 23 11.13 11.08 14.23
C GLU A 23 10.75 10.30 15.50
N ALA A 24 9.85 9.31 15.39
CA ALA A 24 9.53 8.41 16.48
C ALA A 24 10.79 7.68 17.02
N ALA A 25 11.64 7.18 16.12
CA ALA A 25 12.88 6.53 16.50
C ALA A 25 13.88 7.50 17.15
N ARG A 26 13.95 8.76 16.70
CA ARG A 26 14.78 9.81 17.32
C ARG A 26 14.33 10.07 18.77
N LEU A 27 13.04 10.30 18.99
CA LEU A 27 12.49 10.57 20.32
C LEU A 27 12.69 9.38 21.28
N ARG A 28 12.55 8.14 20.80
CA ARG A 28 12.85 6.94 21.61
C ARG A 28 14.31 6.90 22.06
N ARG A 29 15.27 7.30 21.21
CA ARG A 29 16.68 7.41 21.61
C ARG A 29 16.92 8.49 22.69
N GLU A 30 16.06 9.49 22.75
CA GLU A 30 16.07 10.54 23.78
C GLU A 30 15.32 10.12 25.06
N GLY A 31 14.86 8.87 25.15
CA GLY A 31 14.18 8.33 26.33
C GLY A 31 12.65 8.57 26.36
N VAL A 32 12.05 9.11 25.31
CA VAL A 32 10.61 9.30 25.25
C VAL A 32 9.92 7.98 24.90
N ASN A 33 8.90 7.59 25.68
CA ASN A 33 8.09 6.41 25.37
C ASN A 33 7.10 6.71 24.24
N VAL A 34 7.56 6.64 23.00
CA VAL A 34 6.74 6.89 21.79
C VAL A 34 6.05 5.61 21.35
N VAL A 35 4.73 5.67 21.21
CA VAL A 35 3.93 4.66 20.48
C VAL A 35 3.93 5.07 19.01
N ASP A 36 4.42 4.17 18.14
CA ASP A 36 4.46 4.38 16.69
C ASP A 36 3.41 3.50 16.00
N LEU A 37 2.33 4.11 15.56
CA LEU A 37 1.28 3.49 14.75
C LEU A 37 1.28 4.08 13.32
N GLY A 38 2.43 4.60 12.88
CA GLY A 38 2.65 5.08 11.51
C GLY A 38 3.29 4.03 10.59
N ALA A 39 3.84 2.95 11.13
CA ALA A 39 4.55 1.93 10.37
C ALA A 39 3.67 1.23 9.32
N GLY A 40 4.21 0.99 8.15
CA GLY A 40 3.52 0.32 7.04
C GLY A 40 3.98 -1.13 6.84
N GLU A 41 4.27 -1.87 7.91
CA GLU A 41 4.75 -3.26 7.82
C GLU A 41 4.12 -4.13 8.92
N PRO A 42 3.93 -5.45 8.65
CA PRO A 42 3.48 -6.40 9.67
C PRO A 42 4.43 -6.45 10.86
N ASP A 43 3.89 -6.52 12.06
CA ASP A 43 4.63 -6.70 13.33
C ASP A 43 4.93 -8.18 13.65
N PHE A 44 4.62 -9.07 12.74
CA PHE A 44 4.89 -10.49 12.82
C PHE A 44 6.26 -10.84 12.23
N PRO A 45 6.97 -11.84 12.74
CA PRO A 45 8.16 -12.37 12.08
C PRO A 45 7.81 -13.08 10.78
N THR A 46 8.77 -13.13 9.86
CA THR A 46 8.68 -14.01 8.69
C THR A 46 8.41 -15.46 9.14
N PRO A 47 7.48 -16.20 8.51
CA PRO A 47 7.19 -17.59 8.83
C PRO A 47 8.46 -18.45 8.92
N LYS A 48 8.52 -19.32 9.93
CA LYS A 48 9.74 -20.09 10.26
C LYS A 48 10.29 -20.87 9.06
N LEU A 49 9.42 -21.60 8.35
CA LEU A 49 9.83 -22.40 7.19
C LEU A 49 10.45 -21.53 6.09
N VAL A 50 9.91 -20.32 5.90
CA VAL A 50 10.40 -19.35 4.94
C VAL A 50 11.77 -18.82 5.33
N ALA A 51 11.96 -18.41 6.58
CA ALA A 51 13.25 -17.95 7.09
C ALA A 51 14.32 -19.05 6.97
N GLU A 52 13.99 -20.29 7.34
CA GLU A 52 14.89 -21.43 7.21
C GLU A 52 15.24 -21.73 5.75
N ALA A 53 14.31 -21.54 4.79
CA ALA A 53 14.60 -21.69 3.36
C ALA A 53 15.65 -20.68 2.88
N GLY A 54 15.60 -19.43 3.36
CA GLY A 54 16.64 -18.43 3.09
C GLY A 54 18.01 -18.84 3.64
N VAL A 55 18.06 -19.39 4.86
CA VAL A 55 19.29 -19.92 5.47
C VAL A 55 19.83 -21.08 4.63
N ARG A 56 18.97 -22.08 4.30
CA ARG A 56 19.38 -23.21 3.43
C ARG A 56 19.91 -22.73 2.08
N ALA A 57 19.29 -21.75 1.46
CA ALA A 57 19.75 -21.18 0.17
C ALA A 57 21.16 -20.59 0.30
N THR A 58 21.43 -19.86 1.39
CA THR A 58 22.76 -19.29 1.67
C THR A 58 23.80 -20.38 1.85
N GLN A 59 23.51 -21.40 2.66
CA GLN A 59 24.40 -22.55 2.92
C GLN A 59 24.65 -23.38 1.67
N ALA A 60 23.66 -23.49 0.79
CA ALA A 60 23.78 -24.17 -0.51
C ALA A 60 24.51 -23.36 -1.60
N GLY A 61 25.05 -22.18 -1.25
CA GLY A 61 25.79 -21.34 -2.18
C GLY A 61 24.93 -20.68 -3.27
N LYS A 62 23.63 -20.50 -3.04
CA LYS A 62 22.70 -19.79 -3.93
C LYS A 62 22.96 -18.27 -3.90
N THR A 63 24.19 -17.85 -4.12
CA THR A 63 24.69 -16.48 -3.93
C THR A 63 25.16 -15.81 -5.23
N LYS A 64 24.90 -16.45 -6.37
CA LYS A 64 25.23 -15.93 -7.70
C LYS A 64 24.05 -15.21 -8.32
N TYR A 65 24.31 -14.48 -9.42
CA TYR A 65 23.25 -13.87 -10.20
C TYR A 65 22.21 -14.90 -10.63
N ALA A 66 20.94 -14.54 -10.48
CA ALA A 66 19.81 -15.28 -11.01
C ALA A 66 19.37 -14.67 -12.36
N ALA A 67 18.44 -15.32 -13.04
CA ALA A 67 17.76 -14.74 -14.19
C ALA A 67 17.09 -13.42 -13.82
N ASN A 68 17.07 -12.46 -14.75
CA ASN A 68 16.55 -11.12 -14.48
C ASN A 68 15.05 -11.12 -14.15
N GLU A 69 14.30 -12.02 -14.76
CA GLU A 69 12.88 -12.24 -14.47
C GLU A 69 12.64 -13.01 -13.17
N GLY A 70 13.67 -13.50 -12.51
CA GLY A 70 13.62 -14.31 -11.29
C GLY A 70 13.79 -15.81 -11.54
N ILE A 71 14.14 -16.55 -10.47
CA ILE A 71 14.31 -18.01 -10.55
C ILE A 71 12.98 -18.69 -10.92
N LEU A 72 13.08 -19.76 -11.72
CA LEU A 72 11.91 -20.49 -12.23
C LEU A 72 11.06 -21.05 -11.07
N GLU A 73 11.71 -21.55 -10.03
CA GLU A 73 11.06 -22.11 -8.84
C GLU A 73 10.14 -21.10 -8.16
N LEU A 74 10.56 -19.84 -8.02
CA LEU A 74 9.71 -18.79 -7.46
C LEU A 74 8.60 -18.40 -8.43
N ARG A 75 8.90 -18.21 -9.71
CA ARG A 75 7.88 -17.87 -10.71
C ARG A 75 6.80 -18.94 -10.81
N ALA A 76 7.17 -20.22 -10.79
CA ALA A 76 6.23 -21.34 -10.77
C ALA A 76 5.41 -21.42 -9.48
N ALA A 77 6.04 -21.15 -8.31
CA ALA A 77 5.34 -21.11 -7.04
C ALA A 77 4.31 -19.97 -6.99
N VAL A 78 4.66 -18.78 -7.47
CA VAL A 78 3.75 -17.64 -7.61
C VAL A 78 2.60 -17.96 -8.56
N ALA A 79 2.90 -18.51 -9.74
CA ALA A 79 1.88 -18.90 -10.71
C ALA A 79 0.86 -19.87 -10.10
N ARG A 80 1.34 -20.92 -9.42
CA ARG A 80 0.50 -21.89 -8.70
C ARG A 80 -0.36 -21.18 -7.63
N ARG A 81 0.24 -20.31 -6.83
CA ARG A 81 -0.47 -19.61 -5.74
C ARG A 81 -1.55 -18.68 -6.28
N LEU A 82 -1.23 -17.87 -7.28
CA LEU A 82 -2.22 -16.99 -7.94
C LEU A 82 -3.35 -17.79 -8.57
N SER A 83 -3.05 -18.91 -9.23
CA SER A 83 -4.05 -19.81 -9.77
C SER A 83 -5.01 -20.32 -8.69
N LEU A 84 -4.49 -20.82 -7.56
CA LEU A 84 -5.30 -21.30 -6.44
C LEU A 84 -6.20 -20.21 -5.85
N LEU A 85 -5.66 -18.98 -5.70
CA LEU A 85 -6.41 -17.84 -5.16
C LEU A 85 -7.47 -17.28 -6.14
N SER A 86 -7.41 -17.66 -7.41
CA SER A 86 -8.34 -17.24 -8.47
C SER A 86 -9.12 -18.42 -9.08
N GLY A 87 -9.58 -19.31 -8.20
CA GLY A 87 -10.49 -20.40 -8.58
C GLY A 87 -9.89 -21.45 -9.52
N GLY A 88 -8.56 -21.61 -9.56
CA GLY A 88 -7.87 -22.57 -10.43
C GLY A 88 -7.56 -22.04 -11.83
N ARG A 89 -7.71 -20.74 -12.09
CA ARG A 89 -7.35 -20.12 -13.36
C ARG A 89 -5.89 -20.42 -13.73
N PRO A 90 -5.58 -20.87 -14.94
CA PRO A 90 -4.20 -21.10 -15.35
C PRO A 90 -3.39 -19.79 -15.35
N VAL A 91 -2.25 -19.78 -14.67
CA VAL A 91 -1.26 -18.69 -14.68
C VAL A 91 0.06 -19.23 -15.18
N ASN A 92 0.64 -18.57 -16.19
CA ASN A 92 1.90 -18.99 -16.77
C ASN A 92 3.07 -18.30 -16.05
N ALA A 93 4.07 -19.09 -15.62
CA ALA A 93 5.29 -18.56 -14.99
C ALA A 93 6.09 -17.60 -15.90
N ASP A 94 5.97 -17.75 -17.23
CA ASP A 94 6.61 -16.85 -18.20
C ASP A 94 6.02 -15.44 -18.26
N ASN A 95 4.85 -15.25 -17.63
CA ASN A 95 4.19 -13.96 -17.49
C ASN A 95 4.58 -13.25 -16.18
N ILE A 96 5.44 -13.88 -15.36
CA ILE A 96 5.82 -13.37 -14.04
C ILE A 96 7.24 -12.82 -14.06
N VAL A 97 7.39 -11.61 -13.50
CA VAL A 97 8.69 -10.97 -13.25
C VAL A 97 8.84 -10.73 -11.76
N VAL A 98 9.93 -11.20 -11.17
CA VAL A 98 10.32 -10.99 -9.78
C VAL A 98 11.19 -9.73 -9.68
N SER A 99 10.88 -8.85 -8.73
CA SER A 99 11.57 -7.56 -8.53
C SER A 99 11.97 -7.35 -7.07
N ASN A 100 12.79 -6.32 -6.78
CA ASN A 100 13.21 -5.95 -5.42
C ASN A 100 12.07 -5.28 -4.62
N GLY A 101 11.02 -6.05 -4.33
CA GLY A 101 9.78 -5.62 -3.71
C GLY A 101 8.76 -5.08 -4.73
N ALA A 102 7.47 -5.11 -4.37
CA ALA A 102 6.36 -4.65 -5.20
C ALA A 102 6.55 -3.20 -5.71
N LYS A 103 7.22 -2.33 -4.93
CA LYS A 103 7.55 -0.98 -5.38
C LYS A 103 8.33 -0.97 -6.70
N GLN A 104 9.32 -1.86 -6.86
CA GLN A 104 10.04 -1.97 -8.12
C GLN A 104 9.18 -2.58 -9.21
N SER A 105 8.27 -3.51 -8.88
CA SER A 105 7.32 -4.06 -9.87
C SER A 105 6.42 -2.96 -10.45
N VAL A 106 5.84 -2.08 -9.59
CA VAL A 106 5.07 -0.90 -10.04
C VAL A 106 5.94 0.05 -10.86
N MET A 107 7.19 0.32 -10.39
CA MET A 107 8.13 1.19 -11.10
C MET A 107 8.44 0.66 -12.49
N ASN A 108 8.79 -0.63 -12.61
CA ASN A 108 9.10 -1.26 -13.90
C ASN A 108 7.90 -1.22 -14.86
N ALA A 109 6.68 -1.49 -14.35
CA ALA A 109 5.46 -1.38 -15.15
C ALA A 109 5.27 0.06 -15.67
N CYS A 110 5.34 1.06 -14.79
CA CYS A 110 5.19 2.45 -15.18
C CYS A 110 6.27 2.91 -16.19
N PHE A 111 7.51 2.49 -16.01
CA PHE A 111 8.60 2.82 -16.95
C PHE A 111 8.42 2.19 -18.34
N CYS A 112 7.87 0.97 -18.39
CA CYS A 112 7.64 0.28 -19.67
C CYS A 112 6.40 0.79 -20.40
N LEU A 113 5.40 1.29 -19.66
CA LEU A 113 4.09 1.63 -20.21
C LEU A 113 3.89 3.12 -20.46
N PHE A 114 4.55 3.99 -19.68
CA PHE A 114 4.23 5.42 -19.68
C PHE A 114 5.47 6.27 -19.94
N GLY A 115 5.25 7.42 -20.59
CA GLY A 115 6.33 8.33 -20.97
C GLY A 115 5.92 9.80 -20.94
N GLY A 116 6.74 10.66 -21.53
CA GLY A 116 6.48 12.10 -21.57
C GLY A 116 5.21 12.45 -22.33
N ARG A 117 4.43 13.41 -21.79
CA ARG A 117 3.12 13.89 -22.25
C ARG A 117 1.95 12.95 -21.97
N GLU A 118 2.18 11.81 -21.34
CA GLU A 118 1.12 10.88 -20.95
C GLU A 118 0.70 11.12 -19.50
N LYS A 119 -0.56 10.89 -19.21
CA LYS A 119 -1.14 10.99 -17.88
C LYS A 119 -1.43 9.61 -17.33
N VAL A 120 -1.30 9.48 -16.00
CA VAL A 120 -1.66 8.28 -15.25
C VAL A 120 -2.62 8.68 -14.14
N LEU A 121 -3.84 8.14 -14.16
CA LEU A 121 -4.84 8.36 -13.13
C LEU A 121 -4.47 7.58 -11.87
N ILE A 122 -4.66 8.20 -10.72
CA ILE A 122 -4.39 7.63 -9.39
C ILE A 122 -5.57 7.93 -8.49
N PRO A 123 -6.46 6.94 -8.19
CA PRO A 123 -7.47 7.08 -7.15
C PRO A 123 -6.86 7.57 -5.84
N SER A 124 -7.36 8.68 -5.30
CA SER A 124 -6.87 9.36 -4.11
C SER A 124 -7.94 9.33 -3.00
N PRO A 125 -7.59 9.10 -1.73
CA PRO A 125 -6.22 9.06 -1.19
C PRO A 125 -5.45 7.80 -1.59
N ALA A 126 -4.14 7.96 -1.85
CA ALA A 126 -3.30 6.92 -2.43
C ALA A 126 -1.94 6.78 -1.72
N TRP A 127 -1.31 5.62 -1.86
CA TRP A 127 0.05 5.45 -1.37
C TRP A 127 1.02 6.48 -1.95
N THR A 128 1.76 7.12 -1.06
CA THR A 128 2.64 8.27 -1.35
C THR A 128 3.63 8.07 -2.51
N SER A 129 3.94 6.82 -2.84
CA SER A 129 4.92 6.51 -3.88
C SER A 129 4.35 6.50 -5.30
N TYR A 130 3.04 6.36 -5.50
CA TYR A 130 2.50 6.28 -6.87
C TYR A 130 2.74 7.55 -7.68
N PRO A 131 2.41 8.77 -7.18
CA PRO A 131 2.71 9.99 -7.93
C PRO A 131 4.21 10.14 -8.22
N GLN A 132 5.07 9.79 -7.27
CA GLN A 132 6.52 9.87 -7.42
C GLN A 132 7.04 8.90 -8.48
N ILE A 133 6.52 7.66 -8.51
CA ILE A 133 6.87 6.65 -9.53
C ILE A 133 6.46 7.14 -10.92
N VAL A 134 5.26 7.69 -11.07
CA VAL A 134 4.77 8.24 -12.35
C VAL A 134 5.66 9.39 -12.82
N HIS A 135 6.05 10.30 -11.93
CA HIS A 135 7.01 11.37 -12.26
C HIS A 135 8.37 10.83 -12.71
N VAL A 136 8.91 9.82 -12.01
CA VAL A 136 10.18 9.20 -12.40
C VAL A 136 10.07 8.52 -13.75
N ALA A 137 8.92 7.91 -14.08
CA ALA A 137 8.61 7.37 -15.41
C ALA A 137 8.39 8.46 -16.47
N ARG A 138 8.48 9.74 -16.10
CA ARG A 138 8.32 10.94 -16.96
C ARG A 138 6.88 11.23 -17.41
N ALA A 139 5.90 10.51 -16.87
CA ALA A 139 4.49 10.78 -17.07
C ALA A 139 3.96 11.77 -16.00
N THR A 140 2.73 12.23 -16.20
CA THR A 140 2.06 13.15 -15.28
C THR A 140 1.05 12.39 -14.43
N PRO A 141 1.19 12.34 -13.10
CA PRO A 141 0.16 11.80 -12.24
C PRO A 141 -1.04 12.74 -12.17
N VAL A 142 -2.24 12.18 -12.23
CA VAL A 142 -3.51 12.87 -12.05
C VAL A 142 -4.26 12.17 -10.93
N GLU A 143 -4.40 12.85 -9.79
CA GLU A 143 -5.14 12.32 -8.66
C GLU A 143 -6.65 12.45 -8.93
N VAL A 144 -7.38 11.34 -8.77
CA VAL A 144 -8.83 11.27 -8.90
C VAL A 144 -9.41 11.10 -7.49
N ALA A 145 -10.12 12.11 -7.01
CA ALA A 145 -10.66 12.09 -5.65
C ALA A 145 -11.72 10.99 -5.48
N GLY A 146 -11.54 10.16 -4.46
CA GLY A 146 -12.53 9.17 -4.07
C GLY A 146 -13.73 9.77 -3.35
N ASP A 147 -14.88 9.11 -3.45
CA ASP A 147 -16.12 9.52 -2.82
C ASP A 147 -16.12 9.12 -1.32
N PRO A 148 -16.24 10.07 -0.37
CA PRO A 148 -16.34 9.76 1.05
C PRO A 148 -17.53 8.84 1.38
N GLU A 149 -18.68 9.01 0.74
CA GLU A 149 -19.86 8.14 0.94
C GLU A 149 -19.62 6.72 0.45
N TRP A 150 -18.61 6.52 -0.39
CA TRP A 150 -18.25 5.21 -0.94
C TRP A 150 -16.85 4.73 -0.48
N SER A 151 -16.55 4.98 0.78
CA SER A 151 -15.27 4.56 1.41
C SER A 151 -14.03 5.13 0.71
N LEU A 152 -14.13 6.33 0.14
CA LEU A 152 -13.07 6.98 -0.66
C LEU A 152 -12.61 6.15 -1.86
N LYS A 153 -13.49 5.30 -2.41
CA LYS A 153 -13.26 4.63 -3.69
C LYS A 153 -13.61 5.55 -4.85
N VAL A 154 -13.11 5.21 -6.03
CA VAL A 154 -13.38 5.91 -7.30
C VAL A 154 -14.21 5.03 -8.20
N SER A 155 -15.29 5.56 -8.76
CA SER A 155 -16.14 4.92 -9.77
C SER A 155 -15.64 5.20 -11.19
N VAL A 156 -16.28 4.55 -12.15
CA VAL A 156 -16.05 4.83 -13.58
C VAL A 156 -16.39 6.28 -13.93
N ASP A 157 -17.39 6.88 -13.29
CA ASP A 157 -17.79 8.28 -13.58
C ASP A 157 -16.73 9.29 -13.16
N GLU A 158 -16.05 9.07 -12.00
CA GLU A 158 -14.90 9.91 -11.59
C GLU A 158 -13.73 9.73 -12.56
N LEU A 159 -13.43 8.51 -12.98
CA LEU A 159 -12.36 8.23 -13.94
C LEU A 159 -12.65 8.87 -15.30
N ASP A 160 -13.90 8.82 -15.77
CA ASP A 160 -14.30 9.37 -17.08
C ASP A 160 -14.26 10.90 -17.09
N ARG A 161 -14.52 11.55 -15.96
CA ARG A 161 -14.39 13.02 -15.81
C ARG A 161 -12.95 13.51 -15.97
N GLU A 162 -11.98 12.75 -15.51
CA GLU A 162 -10.55 13.09 -15.59
C GLU A 162 -9.87 12.53 -16.85
N TRP A 163 -10.61 11.73 -17.64
CA TRP A 163 -10.05 11.12 -18.84
C TRP A 163 -9.98 12.09 -20.02
N ASP A 164 -8.83 12.12 -20.69
CA ASP A 164 -8.61 12.65 -22.03
C ASP A 164 -7.67 11.71 -22.82
N GLU A 165 -7.43 11.99 -24.09
CA GLU A 165 -6.60 11.15 -24.96
C GLU A 165 -5.14 10.99 -24.51
N SER A 166 -4.64 11.86 -23.62
CA SER A 166 -3.31 11.76 -23.03
C SER A 166 -3.25 10.78 -21.86
N VAL A 167 -4.40 10.35 -21.31
CA VAL A 167 -4.46 9.35 -20.24
C VAL A 167 -4.17 7.97 -20.83
N LYS A 168 -3.08 7.34 -20.36
CA LYS A 168 -2.61 6.03 -20.81
C LYS A 168 -2.56 5.00 -19.69
N GLY A 169 -2.67 5.44 -18.43
CA GLY A 169 -2.56 4.57 -17.28
C GLY A 169 -3.53 4.87 -16.16
N LEU A 170 -3.80 3.84 -15.37
CA LEU A 170 -4.54 3.88 -14.11
C LEU A 170 -3.79 2.99 -13.12
N ILE A 171 -3.44 3.52 -11.94
CA ILE A 171 -2.86 2.72 -10.85
C ILE A 171 -3.96 2.46 -9.83
N MET A 172 -4.34 1.19 -9.67
CA MET A 172 -5.33 0.73 -8.68
C MET A 172 -4.65 0.05 -7.51
N ASN A 173 -5.15 0.26 -6.29
CA ASN A 173 -4.68 -0.45 -5.10
C ASN A 173 -5.88 -0.97 -4.29
N SER A 174 -6.06 -2.28 -4.26
CA SER A 174 -7.14 -2.95 -3.52
C SER A 174 -6.66 -4.28 -2.94
N PRO A 175 -6.75 -4.48 -1.62
CA PRO A 175 -7.12 -3.54 -0.55
C PRO A 175 -6.21 -2.31 -0.49
N GLY A 176 -6.77 -1.14 -0.17
CA GLY A 176 -6.12 0.16 -0.31
C GLY A 176 -5.24 0.57 0.87
N ASN A 177 -4.15 1.24 0.57
CA ASN A 177 -3.37 2.06 1.52
C ASN A 177 -3.52 3.53 1.11
N PRO A 178 -4.13 4.40 1.93
CA PRO A 178 -4.28 4.33 3.39
C PRO A 178 -5.64 3.82 3.89
N THR A 179 -6.65 3.61 3.06
CA THR A 179 -8.06 3.54 3.46
C THR A 179 -8.48 2.18 4.03
N GLY A 180 -7.80 1.09 3.65
CA GLY A 180 -8.29 -0.27 3.90
C GLY A 180 -9.54 -0.65 3.08
N ALA A 181 -10.00 0.22 2.19
CA ALA A 181 -11.13 -0.05 1.31
C ALA A 181 -10.82 -1.20 0.33
N VAL A 182 -11.84 -1.96 -0.01
CA VAL A 182 -11.76 -3.08 -0.95
C VAL A 182 -12.78 -2.87 -2.07
N TYR A 183 -12.33 -2.99 -3.30
CA TYR A 183 -13.22 -3.00 -4.46
C TYR A 183 -13.87 -4.37 -4.61
N THR A 184 -15.16 -4.39 -4.89
CA THR A 184 -15.89 -5.62 -5.26
C THR A 184 -15.49 -6.09 -6.65
N LEU A 185 -15.73 -7.35 -6.97
CA LEU A 185 -15.46 -7.88 -8.31
C LEU A 185 -16.26 -7.14 -9.40
N ALA A 186 -17.48 -6.70 -9.09
CA ALA A 186 -18.30 -5.93 -10.02
C ALA A 186 -17.70 -4.54 -10.31
N GLU A 187 -17.16 -3.87 -9.29
CA GLU A 187 -16.48 -2.58 -9.43
C GLU A 187 -15.20 -2.73 -10.24
N LEU A 188 -14.35 -3.73 -9.93
CA LEU A 188 -13.14 -4.03 -10.70
C LEU A 188 -13.46 -4.32 -12.17
N LYS A 189 -14.55 -5.07 -12.42
CA LYS A 189 -15.02 -5.37 -13.78
C LYS A 189 -15.41 -4.11 -14.53
N ALA A 190 -16.22 -3.24 -13.93
CA ALA A 190 -16.64 -1.99 -14.54
C ALA A 190 -15.44 -1.09 -14.91
N ILE A 191 -14.45 -1.00 -14.00
CA ILE A 191 -13.20 -0.26 -14.24
C ILE A 191 -12.38 -0.90 -15.38
N ALA A 192 -12.25 -2.23 -15.41
CA ALA A 192 -11.53 -2.93 -16.47
C ALA A 192 -12.20 -2.76 -17.85
N GLU A 193 -13.53 -2.83 -17.90
CA GLU A 193 -14.29 -2.56 -19.13
C GLU A 193 -14.15 -1.12 -19.60
N TRP A 194 -14.14 -0.14 -18.69
CA TRP A 194 -13.86 1.25 -19.00
C TRP A 194 -12.45 1.42 -19.56
N ALA A 195 -11.44 0.88 -18.87
CA ALA A 195 -10.05 0.96 -19.28
C ALA A 195 -9.82 0.36 -20.68
N LYS A 196 -10.43 -0.80 -20.96
CA LYS A 196 -10.38 -1.45 -22.26
C LYS A 196 -10.99 -0.56 -23.36
N ARG A 197 -12.16 0.04 -23.13
CA ARG A 197 -12.80 0.96 -24.10
C ARG A 197 -11.97 2.19 -24.39
N LYS A 198 -11.22 2.69 -23.37
CA LYS A 198 -10.40 3.92 -23.46
C LYS A 198 -8.95 3.65 -23.90
N GLY A 199 -8.54 2.39 -23.99
CA GLY A 199 -7.14 2.01 -24.28
C GLY A 199 -6.17 2.38 -23.14
N VAL A 200 -6.64 2.30 -21.89
CA VAL A 200 -5.88 2.64 -20.67
C VAL A 200 -5.31 1.36 -20.04
N TRP A 201 -4.03 1.35 -19.72
CA TRP A 201 -3.39 0.27 -18.95
C TRP A 201 -3.73 0.37 -17.46
N ILE A 202 -4.00 -0.76 -16.83
CA ILE A 202 -4.19 -0.84 -15.38
C ILE A 202 -2.94 -1.45 -14.74
N VAL A 203 -2.33 -0.74 -13.80
CA VAL A 203 -1.35 -1.29 -12.85
C VAL A 203 -2.09 -1.56 -11.54
N ALA A 204 -2.45 -2.83 -11.31
CA ALA A 204 -3.21 -3.29 -10.16
C ALA A 204 -2.26 -3.72 -9.05
N ASP A 205 -2.05 -2.87 -8.06
CA ASP A 205 -1.28 -3.20 -6.85
C ASP A 205 -2.18 -3.93 -5.85
N GLU A 206 -2.06 -5.25 -5.81
CA GLU A 206 -2.83 -6.15 -4.97
C GLU A 206 -2.00 -6.72 -3.80
N ILE A 207 -0.95 -6.01 -3.37
CA ILE A 207 -0.01 -6.44 -2.32
C ILE A 207 -0.69 -6.84 -1.00
N TYR A 208 -1.91 -6.34 -0.75
CA TYR A 208 -2.73 -6.66 0.41
C TYR A 208 -3.84 -7.69 0.14
N ARG A 209 -3.94 -8.29 -1.07
CA ARG A 209 -5.02 -9.20 -1.47
C ARG A 209 -5.35 -10.26 -0.42
N ARG A 210 -4.34 -10.78 0.28
CA ARG A 210 -4.47 -11.83 1.29
C ARG A 210 -4.79 -11.32 2.70
N ILE A 211 -4.68 -10.02 2.94
CA ILE A 211 -5.08 -9.38 4.19
C ILE A 211 -6.46 -8.77 3.96
N HIS A 212 -7.48 -9.62 4.03
CA HIS A 212 -8.87 -9.31 3.76
C HIS A 212 -9.76 -9.79 4.90
N TYR A 213 -10.78 -9.01 5.25
CA TYR A 213 -11.63 -9.26 6.42
C TYR A 213 -13.03 -9.75 6.06
N GLY A 214 -13.34 -9.91 4.78
CA GLY A 214 -14.48 -10.63 4.27
C GLY A 214 -14.20 -12.12 4.13
N ASP A 215 -14.99 -12.81 3.32
CA ASP A 215 -14.81 -14.23 3.02
C ASP A 215 -13.65 -14.43 2.02
N GLY A 216 -12.72 -15.29 2.37
CA GLY A 216 -11.56 -15.64 1.53
C GLY A 216 -10.59 -14.48 1.33
N VAL A 217 -10.00 -14.40 0.14
CA VAL A 217 -9.11 -13.31 -0.27
C VAL A 217 -9.89 -12.17 -0.93
N ALA A 218 -9.30 -10.96 -0.98
CA ALA A 218 -9.95 -9.85 -1.67
C ALA A 218 -10.13 -10.15 -3.17
N PRO A 219 -11.19 -9.62 -3.81
CA PRO A 219 -11.35 -9.69 -5.25
C PRO A 219 -10.13 -9.13 -6.00
N SER A 220 -9.81 -9.72 -7.14
CA SER A 220 -8.66 -9.42 -7.97
C SER A 220 -9.07 -9.15 -9.40
N PHE A 221 -8.29 -8.33 -10.12
CA PHE A 221 -8.40 -8.27 -11.57
C PHE A 221 -8.19 -9.66 -12.22
N LEU A 222 -7.36 -10.52 -11.62
CA LEU A 222 -7.15 -11.89 -12.11
C LEU A 222 -8.42 -12.75 -12.09
N ASP A 223 -9.44 -12.35 -11.35
CA ASP A 223 -10.74 -13.07 -11.28
C ASP A 223 -11.69 -12.67 -12.43
N LEU A 224 -11.29 -11.68 -13.27
CA LEU A 224 -12.06 -11.19 -14.41
C LEU A 224 -11.87 -12.05 -15.68
N PRO A 225 -12.75 -11.94 -16.71
CA PRO A 225 -12.55 -12.58 -18.01
C PRO A 225 -11.23 -12.24 -18.69
N ASP A 226 -10.68 -13.17 -19.48
CA ASP A 226 -9.36 -13.04 -20.11
C ASP A 226 -9.22 -11.80 -21.00
N ASP A 227 -10.26 -11.44 -21.71
CA ASP A 227 -10.30 -10.28 -22.61
C ASP A 227 -10.22 -8.93 -21.87
N LEU A 228 -10.42 -8.91 -20.56
CA LEU A 228 -10.24 -7.72 -19.71
C LEU A 228 -8.84 -7.66 -19.09
N LEU A 229 -8.01 -8.70 -19.27
CA LEU A 229 -6.64 -8.77 -18.69
C LEU A 229 -5.55 -8.34 -19.68
N GLU A 230 -5.88 -8.10 -20.93
CA GLU A 230 -4.91 -7.78 -21.98
C GLU A 230 -4.10 -6.49 -21.70
N GLN A 231 -4.67 -5.57 -20.91
CA GLN A 231 -4.04 -4.31 -20.50
C GLN A 231 -3.92 -4.18 -18.98
N VAL A 232 -3.74 -5.32 -18.27
CA VAL A 232 -3.58 -5.33 -16.80
C VAL A 232 -2.20 -5.86 -16.44
N VAL A 233 -1.51 -5.13 -15.56
CA VAL A 233 -0.34 -5.60 -14.82
C VAL A 233 -0.76 -5.78 -13.37
N LEU A 234 -0.84 -7.03 -12.91
CA LEU A 234 -1.10 -7.33 -11.51
C LEU A 234 0.22 -7.33 -10.75
N VAL A 235 0.30 -6.55 -9.67
CA VAL A 235 1.47 -6.48 -8.78
C VAL A 235 1.10 -7.09 -7.43
N ASP A 236 1.94 -8.00 -6.95
CA ASP A 236 1.86 -8.62 -5.64
C ASP A 236 3.28 -8.78 -5.05
N GLY A 237 3.42 -9.45 -3.92
CA GLY A 237 4.73 -9.72 -3.34
C GLY A 237 4.68 -10.39 -1.99
N ALA A 238 5.86 -10.71 -1.48
CA ALA A 238 5.99 -11.41 -0.20
C ALA A 238 5.88 -10.48 1.02
N SER A 239 5.99 -9.16 0.82
CA SER A 239 6.19 -8.18 1.90
C SER A 239 5.09 -8.20 2.97
N LYS A 240 3.81 -8.31 2.57
CA LYS A 240 2.67 -8.13 3.47
C LYS A 240 2.09 -9.46 3.94
N ALA A 241 1.67 -10.31 3.01
CA ALA A 241 1.07 -11.59 3.32
C ALA A 241 2.01 -12.56 4.07
N TYR A 242 3.31 -12.42 3.90
CA TYR A 242 4.30 -13.31 4.51
C TYR A 242 5.25 -12.59 5.49
N ALA A 243 4.93 -11.36 5.90
CA ALA A 243 5.78 -10.57 6.81
C ALA A 243 7.26 -10.50 6.35
N MET A 244 7.48 -10.23 5.07
CA MET A 244 8.79 -10.27 4.41
C MET A 244 9.22 -8.90 3.87
N THR A 245 8.94 -7.81 4.59
CA THR A 245 9.24 -6.45 4.09
C THR A 245 10.73 -6.24 3.81
N GLY A 246 11.60 -6.73 4.69
CA GLY A 246 13.06 -6.62 4.58
C GLY A 246 13.68 -7.54 3.53
N TRP A 247 13.01 -8.60 3.09
CA TRP A 247 13.52 -9.54 2.08
C TRP A 247 13.49 -8.98 0.66
N ARG A 248 12.66 -7.97 0.42
CA ARG A 248 12.55 -7.25 -0.84
C ARG A 248 12.17 -8.14 -2.03
N ILE A 249 11.08 -8.88 -1.94
CA ILE A 249 10.53 -9.68 -3.06
C ILE A 249 9.14 -9.17 -3.43
N GLY A 250 9.03 -8.68 -4.66
CA GLY A 250 7.79 -8.33 -5.34
C GLY A 250 7.67 -9.12 -6.63
N VAL A 251 6.46 -9.22 -7.14
CA VAL A 251 6.16 -9.91 -8.39
C VAL A 251 5.20 -9.07 -9.23
N ALA A 252 5.35 -9.14 -10.54
CA ALA A 252 4.37 -8.64 -11.49
C ALA A 252 3.92 -9.79 -12.41
N LEU A 253 2.62 -9.95 -12.58
CA LEU A 253 2.00 -10.77 -13.61
C LEU A 253 1.53 -9.83 -14.72
N ALA A 254 2.03 -10.01 -15.94
CA ALA A 254 1.73 -9.14 -17.07
C ALA A 254 1.60 -9.97 -18.37
N PRO A 255 1.03 -9.42 -19.45
CA PRO A 255 1.13 -10.00 -20.77
C PRO A 255 2.58 -10.32 -21.12
N ARG A 256 2.82 -11.46 -21.80
CA ARG A 256 4.16 -12.04 -21.99
C ARG A 256 5.18 -11.07 -22.59
N GLU A 257 4.78 -10.27 -23.55
CA GLU A 257 5.67 -9.27 -24.18
C GLU A 257 6.09 -8.18 -23.19
N LEU A 258 5.14 -7.68 -22.41
CA LEU A 258 5.42 -6.69 -21.37
C LEU A 258 6.29 -7.28 -20.26
N ALA A 259 6.03 -8.51 -19.82
CA ALA A 259 6.88 -9.19 -18.84
C ALA A 259 8.34 -9.29 -19.30
N ARG A 260 8.58 -9.62 -20.57
CA ARG A 260 9.93 -9.61 -21.18
C ARG A 260 10.55 -8.21 -21.19
N THR A 261 9.77 -7.19 -21.53
CA THR A 261 10.23 -5.79 -21.54
C THR A 261 10.58 -5.32 -20.13
N MET A 262 9.77 -5.66 -19.13
CA MET A 262 10.07 -5.37 -17.71
C MET A 262 11.34 -6.08 -17.23
N ALA A 263 11.55 -7.35 -17.61
CA ALA A 263 12.77 -8.08 -17.29
C ALA A 263 14.00 -7.47 -17.98
N ALA A 264 13.87 -7.01 -19.23
CA ALA A 264 14.93 -6.30 -19.95
C ALA A 264 15.27 -4.96 -19.28
N LEU A 265 14.27 -4.15 -18.88
CA LEU A 265 14.49 -2.92 -18.09
C LEU A 265 15.23 -3.26 -16.79
N GLN A 266 14.78 -4.29 -16.07
CA GLN A 266 15.40 -4.71 -14.81
C GLN A 266 16.86 -5.12 -14.98
N SER A 267 17.22 -5.76 -16.10
CA SER A 267 18.61 -6.16 -16.39
C SER A 267 19.58 -4.97 -16.46
N HIS A 268 19.09 -3.78 -16.79
CA HIS A 268 19.87 -2.55 -16.91
C HIS A 268 19.75 -1.63 -15.70
N THR A 269 18.97 -1.99 -14.68
CA THR A 269 18.78 -1.19 -13.46
C THR A 269 19.35 -1.88 -12.23
N THR A 270 18.79 -3.01 -11.83
CA THR A 270 19.14 -3.73 -10.59
C THR A 270 19.68 -5.13 -10.84
N SER A 271 19.68 -5.61 -12.09
CA SER A 271 19.78 -7.04 -12.43
C SER A 271 18.62 -7.83 -11.78
N GLY A 272 18.80 -9.07 -11.36
CA GLY A 272 17.76 -9.84 -10.68
C GLY A 272 17.58 -9.40 -9.22
N ALA A 273 16.47 -9.79 -8.61
CA ALA A 273 16.27 -9.68 -7.17
C ALA A 273 17.24 -10.60 -6.39
N ASN A 274 17.43 -10.32 -5.10
CA ASN A 274 18.30 -11.10 -4.23
C ASN A 274 18.01 -12.61 -4.30
N THR A 275 18.99 -13.42 -4.68
CA THR A 275 18.79 -14.85 -4.97
C THR A 275 18.36 -15.65 -3.74
N MET A 276 18.98 -15.43 -2.57
CA MET A 276 18.60 -16.11 -1.34
C MET A 276 17.16 -15.76 -0.94
N ALA A 277 16.78 -14.48 -1.08
CA ALA A 277 15.42 -14.03 -0.82
C ALA A 277 14.40 -14.63 -1.79
N GLN A 278 14.78 -14.86 -3.04
CA GLN A 278 13.90 -15.55 -3.99
C GLN A 278 13.64 -17.01 -3.58
N TRP A 279 14.63 -17.74 -3.08
CA TRP A 279 14.45 -19.10 -2.56
C TRP A 279 13.55 -19.12 -1.32
N ALA A 280 13.71 -18.16 -0.41
CA ALA A 280 12.79 -17.99 0.72
C ALA A 280 11.35 -17.69 0.25
N ALA A 281 11.20 -16.82 -0.72
CA ALA A 281 9.88 -16.50 -1.28
C ALA A 281 9.27 -17.68 -2.06
N ALA A 282 10.08 -18.50 -2.73
CA ALA A 282 9.59 -19.74 -3.36
C ALA A 282 8.95 -20.68 -2.33
N GLU A 283 9.55 -20.79 -1.14
CA GLU A 283 8.96 -21.50 0.00
C GLU A 283 7.65 -20.84 0.46
N ALA A 284 7.62 -19.51 0.58
CA ALA A 284 6.44 -18.76 1.03
C ALA A 284 5.23 -18.97 0.12
N PHE A 285 5.42 -18.86 -1.19
CA PHE A 285 4.33 -19.02 -2.17
C PHE A 285 4.02 -20.49 -2.48
N GLY A 286 5.03 -21.36 -2.48
CA GLY A 286 4.93 -22.74 -2.95
C GLY A 286 4.51 -23.76 -1.87
N ASN A 287 4.86 -23.53 -0.61
CA ASN A 287 4.60 -24.48 0.47
C ASN A 287 3.26 -24.19 1.17
N ASP A 288 2.35 -25.15 1.10
CA ASP A 288 1.03 -25.02 1.74
C ASP A 288 1.11 -25.05 3.29
N LEU A 289 2.20 -25.57 3.88
CA LEU A 289 2.42 -25.54 5.34
C LEU A 289 2.68 -24.13 5.89
N VAL A 290 3.01 -23.15 5.04
CA VAL A 290 3.16 -21.74 5.41
C VAL A 290 1.80 -21.04 5.52
N GLN A 291 0.75 -21.53 4.84
CA GLN A 291 -0.52 -20.83 4.74
C GLN A 291 -1.24 -20.64 6.10
N PRO A 292 -1.21 -21.60 7.04
CA PRO A 292 -1.82 -21.40 8.36
C PRO A 292 -1.23 -20.20 9.13
N GLU A 293 0.09 -19.91 9.00
CA GLU A 293 0.70 -18.75 9.64
C GLU A 293 0.20 -17.42 9.02
N VAL A 294 -0.01 -17.39 7.69
CA VAL A 294 -0.59 -16.24 6.99
C VAL A 294 -2.04 -15.99 7.41
N GLU A 295 -2.82 -17.05 7.54
CA GLU A 295 -4.22 -16.99 7.98
C GLU A 295 -4.31 -16.53 9.44
N ALA A 296 -3.45 -17.03 10.33
CA ALA A 296 -3.37 -16.62 11.72
C ALA A 296 -3.01 -15.12 11.86
N MET A 297 -2.05 -14.63 11.06
CA MET A 297 -1.69 -13.21 11.01
C MET A 297 -2.88 -12.35 10.53
N THR A 298 -3.59 -12.77 9.48
CA THR A 298 -4.77 -12.06 8.97
C THR A 298 -5.89 -12.05 10.02
N ALA A 299 -6.11 -13.16 10.74
CA ALA A 299 -7.08 -13.23 11.82
C ALA A 299 -6.72 -12.27 12.97
N ALA A 300 -5.44 -12.17 13.32
CA ALA A 300 -4.98 -11.21 14.34
C ALA A 300 -5.22 -9.76 13.88
N PHE A 301 -4.94 -9.41 12.62
CA PHE A 301 -5.27 -8.08 12.09
C PHE A 301 -6.78 -7.81 12.10
N ARG A 302 -7.63 -8.80 11.82
CA ARG A 302 -9.08 -8.66 11.93
C ARG A 302 -9.50 -8.30 13.35
N LEU A 303 -9.00 -9.02 14.37
CA LEU A 303 -9.31 -8.73 15.79
C LEU A 303 -8.87 -7.32 16.20
N ARG A 304 -7.68 -6.88 15.76
CA ARG A 304 -7.17 -5.53 16.03
C ARG A 304 -8.01 -4.46 15.32
N ARG A 305 -8.43 -4.69 14.08
CA ARG A 305 -9.37 -3.84 13.35
C ARG A 305 -10.67 -3.69 14.12
N ASP A 306 -11.28 -4.81 14.53
CA ASP A 306 -12.56 -4.82 15.24
C ASP A 306 -12.47 -4.09 16.58
N TYR A 307 -11.36 -4.28 17.30
CA TYR A 307 -11.06 -3.53 18.51
C TYR A 307 -11.00 -2.01 18.24
N LEU A 308 -10.25 -1.58 17.24
CA LEU A 308 -10.11 -0.15 16.91
C LEU A 308 -11.44 0.48 16.48
N VAL A 309 -12.17 -0.16 15.56
CA VAL A 309 -13.48 0.30 15.09
C VAL A 309 -14.45 0.42 16.28
N GLY A 310 -14.44 -0.56 17.18
CA GLY A 310 -15.25 -0.51 18.42
C GLY A 310 -14.89 0.66 19.32
N ARG A 311 -13.59 0.94 19.49
CA ARG A 311 -13.10 2.08 20.29
C ARG A 311 -13.49 3.43 19.65
N PHE A 312 -13.29 3.57 18.34
CA PHE A 312 -13.66 4.80 17.62
C PHE A 312 -15.15 5.08 17.72
N ARG A 313 -16.01 4.11 17.47
CA ARG A 313 -17.47 4.25 17.59
C ARG A 313 -17.92 4.64 18.99
N LYS A 314 -17.26 4.13 20.03
CA LYS A 314 -17.63 4.37 21.44
C LYS A 314 -17.06 5.66 21.99
N GLU A 315 -15.82 6.01 21.70
CA GLU A 315 -15.07 7.05 22.38
C GLU A 315 -14.84 8.30 21.51
N LEU A 316 -14.98 8.16 20.21
CA LEU A 316 -14.85 9.22 19.20
C LEU A 316 -16.06 9.22 18.25
N PRO A 317 -17.30 9.27 18.75
CA PRO A 317 -18.51 9.02 17.94
C PRO A 317 -18.75 10.05 16.82
N GLY A 318 -18.08 11.23 16.89
CA GLY A 318 -18.15 12.25 15.84
C GLY A 318 -17.05 12.14 14.77
N VAL A 319 -16.08 11.25 14.97
CA VAL A 319 -14.95 11.12 14.04
C VAL A 319 -15.32 10.19 12.89
N GLU A 320 -15.37 10.75 11.69
CA GLU A 320 -15.58 10.01 10.46
C GLU A 320 -14.34 9.14 10.15
N PHE A 321 -14.55 7.90 9.76
CA PHE A 321 -13.48 7.00 9.33
C PHE A 321 -13.95 6.02 8.26
N VAL A 322 -13.03 5.57 7.42
CA VAL A 322 -13.27 4.47 6.50
C VAL A 322 -13.13 3.15 7.26
N GLU A 323 -14.19 2.34 7.29
CA GLU A 323 -14.11 1.01 7.91
C GLU A 323 -13.25 0.09 7.06
N PRO A 324 -12.10 -0.40 7.58
CA PRO A 324 -11.19 -1.19 6.76
C PRO A 324 -11.76 -2.59 6.50
N MET A 325 -11.82 -2.98 5.23
CA MET A 325 -12.16 -4.33 4.78
C MET A 325 -10.93 -5.15 4.42
N GLY A 326 -9.74 -4.52 4.40
CA GLY A 326 -8.46 -5.18 4.17
C GLY A 326 -7.28 -4.31 4.54
N ALA A 327 -6.06 -4.76 4.20
CA ALA A 327 -4.80 -4.17 4.68
C ALA A 327 -4.73 -4.11 6.22
N PHE A 328 -4.02 -3.16 6.80
CA PHE A 328 -3.93 -3.01 8.26
C PHE A 328 -3.88 -1.52 8.65
N TYR A 329 -4.74 -0.70 8.03
CA TYR A 329 -4.84 0.74 8.25
C TYR A 329 -6.25 1.16 8.58
N LEU A 330 -6.37 2.11 9.51
CA LEU A 330 -7.57 2.90 9.73
C LEU A 330 -7.29 4.33 9.26
N PHE A 331 -8.13 4.85 8.38
CA PHE A 331 -8.03 6.21 7.85
C PHE A 331 -9.21 7.00 8.36
N PHE A 332 -8.96 8.05 9.15
CA PHE A 332 -9.98 8.80 9.88
C PHE A 332 -9.78 10.31 9.74
N ARG A 333 -10.86 11.04 9.88
CA ARG A 333 -10.95 12.47 9.65
C ARG A 333 -10.70 13.24 10.95
N VAL A 334 -10.01 14.40 10.86
CA VAL A 334 -9.64 15.19 12.04
C VAL A 334 -9.97 16.68 11.91
N ASP A 335 -10.63 17.12 10.83
CA ASP A 335 -10.92 18.53 10.59
C ASP A 335 -11.96 19.10 11.57
N ASP A 336 -12.73 18.29 12.28
CA ASP A 336 -13.61 18.72 13.36
C ASP A 336 -12.87 19.38 14.53
N VAL A 337 -11.59 19.06 14.75
CA VAL A 337 -10.76 19.69 15.77
C VAL A 337 -9.85 20.79 15.21
N PHE A 338 -9.98 21.15 13.94
CA PHE A 338 -9.19 22.24 13.37
C PHE A 338 -9.53 23.61 13.98
N GLY A 339 -8.49 24.39 14.16
CA GLY A 339 -8.53 25.73 14.72
C GLY A 339 -7.22 26.48 14.47
N LYS A 340 -7.00 27.62 15.16
CA LYS A 340 -5.77 28.41 14.98
C LYS A 340 -4.50 27.63 15.31
N SER A 341 -4.54 26.77 16.32
CA SER A 341 -3.39 25.97 16.78
C SER A 341 -3.20 24.65 16.01
N VAL A 342 -4.23 24.19 15.31
CA VAL A 342 -4.21 22.95 14.52
C VAL A 342 -4.99 23.21 13.22
N PRO A 343 -4.36 23.81 12.21
CA PRO A 343 -5.04 24.18 10.96
C PRO A 343 -5.27 23.02 9.99
N ASN A 344 -4.60 21.89 10.18
CA ASN A 344 -4.62 20.74 9.27
C ASN A 344 -4.14 19.45 9.98
N ALA A 345 -4.25 18.29 9.32
CA ALA A 345 -3.86 17.01 9.89
C ALA A 345 -2.33 16.88 10.07
N THR A 346 -1.53 17.58 9.28
CA THR A 346 -0.06 17.62 9.47
C THR A 346 0.27 18.22 10.83
N GLU A 347 -0.34 19.33 11.19
CA GLU A 347 -0.13 19.97 12.50
C GLU A 347 -0.78 19.14 13.63
N PHE A 348 -1.93 18.49 13.38
CA PHE A 348 -2.51 17.52 14.31
C PHE A 348 -1.52 16.41 14.67
N CYS A 349 -0.91 15.76 13.68
CA CYS A 349 0.07 14.70 13.92
C CYS A 349 1.33 15.23 14.63
N ARG A 350 1.79 16.44 14.29
CA ARG A 350 2.92 17.08 14.97
C ARG A 350 2.61 17.33 16.45
N ARG A 351 1.44 17.82 16.78
CA ARG A 351 1.02 18.02 18.16
C ARG A 351 0.80 16.69 18.88
N LEU A 352 0.21 15.71 18.22
CA LEU A 352 -0.02 14.39 18.79
C LEU A 352 1.27 13.72 19.28
N ILE A 353 2.34 13.81 18.50
CA ILE A 353 3.65 13.27 18.90
C ILE A 353 4.28 14.11 20.02
N ALA A 354 4.09 15.42 20.02
CA ALA A 354 4.64 16.32 21.05
C ALA A 354 3.89 16.20 22.39
N ASP A 355 2.57 16.17 22.36
CA ASP A 355 1.70 16.23 23.54
C ASP A 355 1.51 14.84 24.16
N GLU A 356 1.36 13.80 23.34
CA GLU A 356 0.97 12.44 23.76
C GLU A 356 2.00 11.37 23.39
N ALA A 357 3.11 11.72 22.74
CA ALA A 357 4.12 10.78 22.26
C ALA A 357 3.52 9.63 21.39
N LEU A 358 2.55 9.97 20.52
CA LEU A 358 1.92 9.06 19.57
C LEU A 358 2.24 9.51 18.14
N ALA A 359 2.86 8.64 17.36
CA ALA A 359 3.21 8.88 15.97
C ALA A 359 2.17 8.27 15.02
N LEU A 360 1.52 9.11 14.20
CA LEU A 360 0.59 8.76 13.13
C LEU A 360 1.01 9.47 11.84
N VAL A 361 0.49 9.04 10.69
CA VAL A 361 0.83 9.64 9.39
C VAL A 361 -0.26 10.60 8.94
N PRO A 362 0.05 11.89 8.69
CA PRO A 362 -0.94 12.84 8.21
C PRO A 362 -1.42 12.49 6.81
N GLY A 363 -2.69 12.78 6.53
CA GLY A 363 -3.35 12.51 5.26
C GLY A 363 -2.79 13.31 4.08
N ALA A 364 -2.12 14.45 4.33
CA ALA A 364 -1.35 15.17 3.31
C ALA A 364 -0.38 14.26 2.53
N ALA A 365 0.17 13.24 3.22
CA ALA A 365 1.02 12.23 2.59
C ALA A 365 0.28 11.38 1.54
N PHE A 366 -1.04 11.34 1.57
CA PHE A 366 -1.89 10.50 0.74
C PHE A 366 -2.83 11.30 -0.17
N GLY A 367 -2.70 12.64 -0.16
CA GLY A 367 -3.48 13.55 -1.01
C GLY A 367 -4.60 14.31 -0.30
N ASP A 368 -4.87 14.10 1.00
CA ASP A 368 -5.92 14.83 1.72
C ASP A 368 -5.52 15.16 3.18
N ASP A 369 -5.15 16.41 3.44
CA ASP A 369 -4.68 16.90 4.76
C ASP A 369 -5.83 17.17 5.76
N ARG A 370 -7.00 16.54 5.57
CA ARG A 370 -8.08 16.47 6.56
C ARG A 370 -8.09 15.15 7.32
N TRP A 371 -7.37 14.15 6.84
CA TRP A 371 -7.37 12.78 7.32
C TRP A 371 -6.04 12.39 7.98
N VAL A 372 -6.07 11.29 8.72
CA VAL A 372 -4.90 10.69 9.37
C VAL A 372 -4.93 9.19 9.18
N ARG A 373 -3.77 8.59 8.89
CA ARG A 373 -3.63 7.12 8.83
C ARG A 373 -3.05 6.59 10.13
N LEU A 374 -3.73 5.63 10.73
CA LEU A 374 -3.28 4.78 11.83
C LEU A 374 -3.03 3.36 11.28
N SER A 375 -1.88 2.77 11.58
CA SER A 375 -1.58 1.36 11.31
C SER A 375 -1.88 0.52 12.54
N TYR A 376 -2.64 -0.57 12.38
CA TYR A 376 -2.83 -1.55 13.46
C TYR A 376 -1.95 -2.81 13.32
N ALA A 377 -0.91 -2.74 12.48
CA ALA A 377 0.19 -3.68 12.49
C ALA A 377 1.16 -3.34 13.63
N ALA A 378 0.71 -3.52 14.85
CA ALA A 378 1.43 -3.27 16.10
C ALA A 378 0.91 -4.21 17.19
N SER A 379 1.63 -4.34 18.30
CA SER A 379 1.17 -5.17 19.42
C SER A 379 -0.15 -4.66 20.00
N ASP A 380 -0.94 -5.56 20.58
CA ASP A 380 -2.22 -5.20 21.21
C ASP A 380 -2.06 -4.17 22.33
N GLU A 381 -0.92 -4.22 23.06
CA GLU A 381 -0.59 -3.23 24.09
C GLU A 381 -0.33 -1.84 23.47
N ALA A 382 0.48 -1.78 22.41
CA ALA A 382 0.74 -0.51 21.70
C ALA A 382 -0.52 0.08 21.08
N LEU A 383 -1.44 -0.76 20.57
CA LEU A 383 -2.72 -0.30 20.06
C LEU A 383 -3.62 0.29 21.16
N ARG A 384 -3.71 -0.37 22.32
CA ARG A 384 -4.49 0.13 23.46
C ARG A 384 -3.95 1.47 23.92
N ASP A 385 -2.66 1.55 24.22
CA ASP A 385 -2.00 2.79 24.66
C ASP A 385 -2.13 3.89 23.60
N GLY A 386 -1.92 3.58 22.32
CA GLY A 386 -2.06 4.54 21.23
C GLY A 386 -3.46 5.12 21.11
N VAL A 387 -4.51 4.29 21.21
CA VAL A 387 -5.90 4.79 21.18
C VAL A 387 -6.21 5.64 22.41
N ASP A 388 -5.76 5.26 23.61
CA ASP A 388 -5.93 6.06 24.82
C ASP A 388 -5.29 7.45 24.68
N ARG A 389 -4.10 7.54 24.09
CA ARG A 389 -3.40 8.80 23.79
C ARG A 389 -4.17 9.62 22.76
N LEU A 390 -4.68 8.97 21.72
CA LEU A 390 -5.48 9.64 20.69
C LEU A 390 -6.75 10.24 21.26
N VAL A 391 -7.49 9.51 22.10
CA VAL A 391 -8.71 9.98 22.79
C VAL A 391 -8.40 11.20 23.67
N ARG A 392 -7.30 11.17 24.43
CA ARG A 392 -6.88 12.34 25.24
C ARG A 392 -6.59 13.56 24.38
N GLN A 393 -5.92 13.38 23.24
CA GLN A 393 -5.61 14.48 22.33
C GLN A 393 -6.88 15.11 21.75
N PHE A 394 -7.84 14.28 21.31
CA PHE A 394 -9.13 14.80 20.84
C PHE A 394 -9.87 15.59 21.92
N ALA A 395 -9.92 15.10 23.15
CA ALA A 395 -10.55 15.78 24.28
C ALA A 395 -9.86 17.14 24.59
N ARG A 396 -8.53 17.18 24.57
CA ARG A 396 -7.73 18.40 24.75
C ARG A 396 -8.04 19.44 23.68
N LEU A 397 -8.00 19.05 22.39
CA LEU A 397 -8.23 19.97 21.28
C LEU A 397 -9.68 20.47 21.24
N ALA A 398 -10.65 19.65 21.59
CA ALA A 398 -12.04 20.05 21.72
C ALA A 398 -12.22 21.12 22.83
N SER A 399 -11.55 20.96 23.96
CA SER A 399 -11.56 21.97 25.06
C SER A 399 -10.92 23.29 24.63
N GLU A 400 -9.71 23.24 24.00
CA GLU A 400 -9.04 24.44 23.50
C GLU A 400 -9.92 25.21 22.48
N LYS A 401 -10.64 24.49 21.60
CA LYS A 401 -11.57 25.10 20.63
C LYS A 401 -12.76 25.77 21.29
N ALA A 402 -13.32 25.13 22.32
CA ALA A 402 -14.45 25.70 23.10
C ALA A 402 -14.04 26.98 23.85
N ASP A 403 -12.87 27.00 24.48
CA ASP A 403 -12.37 28.16 25.21
C ASP A 403 -12.03 29.33 24.29
N ALA A 404 -11.43 29.05 23.12
CA ALA A 404 -11.17 30.08 22.11
C ALA A 404 -12.47 30.69 21.54
N SER A 405 -13.56 29.93 21.49
CA SER A 405 -14.88 30.41 21.04
C SER A 405 -15.52 31.31 22.07
N LYS A 406 -15.39 31.00 23.37
CA LYS A 406 -15.88 31.83 24.47
C LYS A 406 -15.15 33.18 24.54
N GLN A 407 -13.82 33.20 24.33
CA GLN A 407 -13.03 34.44 24.34
C GLN A 407 -13.34 35.39 23.18
N LYS A 408 -13.94 34.91 22.09
CA LYS A 408 -14.36 35.74 20.96
C LYS A 408 -15.78 36.30 21.11
N ALA A 409 -16.58 35.70 21.98
CA ALA A 409 -17.97 36.06 22.21
C ALA A 409 -18.15 37.02 23.42
N GLY A 410 -17.14 37.23 24.25
CA GLY A 410 -17.06 38.22 25.32
C GLY A 410 -16.17 39.40 24.95
#